data_00c1a9b7d92ad8fd195f5f1c85e011ba
#
_entry.id   00c1a9b7d92ad8fd195f5f1c85e011ba
#
_cell.length_a   1.000
_cell.length_b   1.000
_cell.length_c   1.000
_cell.angle_alpha   90.00
_cell.angle_beta   90.00
_cell.angle_gamma   90.00
#
_symmetry.space_group_name_H-M   'P 1'
#
loop_
_entity.id
_entity.type
_entity.pdbx_description
1 polymer ?
#
loop_
_entity_poly.entity_id
_entity_poly.type
_entity_poly.pdbx_seq_one_letter_code
_entity_poly.pdbx_strand_id
1 'polypeptide(L)'
;MDKSLLERMPQPTGWRMLILPYRGKETTDGGIYLPTQDLNDTQIQTVVGYVVKQGPLCYKDTDKFPDGPWCTEKQWVIFARYAGSRFRISGGECRILNDDEILAVIDDPEDILSL
;
A
#
# COMPACT_ATOMS: atom_id res chain seq x y z
N MET A 1 -7.91 26.49 5.25
CA MET A 1 -8.30 25.16 4.75
C MET A 1 -7.40 24.11 5.33
N ASP A 2 -7.98 23.01 5.76
CA ASP A 2 -7.19 21.92 6.30
C ASP A 2 -6.39 21.25 5.19
N LYS A 3 -5.23 20.75 5.56
CA LYS A 3 -4.46 19.94 4.64
C LYS A 3 -5.23 18.67 4.33
N SER A 4 -5.07 18.17 3.12
CA SER A 4 -5.66 16.89 2.76
C SER A 4 -5.06 15.78 3.62
N LEU A 5 -5.78 14.68 3.73
CA LEU A 5 -5.27 13.53 4.45
C LEU A 5 -3.93 13.06 3.89
N LEU A 6 -3.79 13.11 2.57
CA LEU A 6 -2.55 12.73 1.90
C LEU A 6 -1.37 13.57 2.37
N GLU A 7 -1.56 14.89 2.48
CA GLU A 7 -0.49 15.78 2.92
C GLU A 7 -0.10 15.55 4.37
N ARG A 8 -1.05 15.11 5.18
CA ARG A 8 -0.83 14.88 6.61
C ARG A 8 -0.25 13.51 6.92
N MET A 9 -0.23 12.61 5.95
CA MET A 9 0.35 11.29 6.15
C MET A 9 1.85 11.39 6.38
N PRO A 10 2.43 10.44 7.12
CA PRO A 10 3.88 10.43 7.34
C PRO A 10 4.64 10.40 6.04
N GLN A 11 5.76 11.11 6.01
CA GLN A 11 6.69 11.07 4.88
C GLN A 11 7.78 10.06 5.18
N PRO A 12 7.87 8.95 4.43
CA PRO A 12 8.92 7.96 4.67
C PRO A 12 10.31 8.56 4.46
N THR A 13 11.26 8.05 5.19
CA THR A 13 12.65 8.49 5.08
C THR A 13 13.48 7.41 4.40
N GLY A 14 14.64 7.82 3.86
CA GLY A 14 15.57 6.90 3.24
C GLY A 14 14.93 6.15 2.09
N TRP A 15 15.08 4.84 2.09
CA TRP A 15 14.54 3.98 1.03
C TRP A 15 13.23 3.30 1.39
N ARG A 16 12.48 3.88 2.33
CA ARG A 16 11.18 3.34 2.75
C ARG A 16 10.06 3.97 1.95
N MET A 17 8.92 3.32 1.97
CA MET A 17 7.73 3.86 1.30
C MET A 17 6.50 3.63 2.15
N LEU A 18 5.52 4.51 1.99
CA LEU A 18 4.26 4.46 2.72
C LEU A 18 3.22 3.76 1.87
N ILE A 19 2.64 2.71 2.42
CA ILE A 19 1.65 1.88 1.74
C ILE A 19 0.32 2.01 2.47
N LEU A 20 -0.73 2.24 1.69
CA LEU A 20 -2.11 2.22 2.20
C LEU A 20 -2.72 0.88 1.83
N PRO A 21 -3.00 0.00 2.79
CA PRO A 21 -3.52 -1.33 2.47
C PRO A 21 -4.84 -1.25 1.72
N TYR A 22 -5.05 -2.21 0.82
CA TYR A 22 -6.28 -2.33 0.08
C TYR A 22 -7.44 -2.64 1.02
N ARG A 23 -8.52 -1.91 0.90
CA ARG A 23 -9.67 -2.05 1.78
C ARG A 23 -10.83 -2.81 1.17
N GLY A 24 -10.66 -3.24 -0.07
CA GLY A 24 -11.74 -3.91 -0.77
C GLY A 24 -12.86 -2.94 -1.14
N LYS A 25 -14.02 -3.49 -1.38
CA LYS A 25 -15.21 -2.68 -1.66
C LYS A 25 -15.87 -2.36 -0.33
N GLU A 26 -15.55 -1.21 0.22
CA GLU A 26 -16.05 -0.82 1.52
C GLU A 26 -17.55 -0.55 1.52
N THR A 27 -18.06 0.01 0.41
CA THR A 27 -19.46 0.37 0.31
C THR A 27 -20.00 0.07 -1.07
N THR A 28 -21.30 -0.14 -1.15
CA THR A 28 -22.02 -0.12 -2.40
C THR A 28 -22.31 1.33 -2.79
N ASP A 29 -22.96 1.51 -3.93
CA ASP A 29 -23.38 2.84 -4.39
C ASP A 29 -24.22 3.58 -3.36
N GLY A 30 -24.95 2.86 -2.53
CA GLY A 30 -25.74 3.48 -1.47
C GLY A 30 -25.01 3.65 -0.17
N GLY A 31 -23.71 3.35 -0.13
CA GLY A 31 -22.92 3.46 1.07
C GLY A 31 -23.08 2.28 2.01
N ILE A 32 -23.65 1.20 1.55
CA ILE A 32 -23.94 0.03 2.36
C ILE A 32 -22.77 -0.93 2.33
N TYR A 33 -22.32 -1.31 3.50
CA TYR A 33 -21.25 -2.28 3.66
C TYR A 33 -21.79 -3.69 3.40
N LEU A 34 -21.03 -4.50 2.67
CA LEU A 34 -21.44 -5.86 2.32
C LEU A 34 -20.64 -6.86 3.15
N PRO A 35 -21.28 -7.44 4.19
CA PRO A 35 -20.55 -8.30 5.13
C PRO A 35 -19.93 -9.55 4.51
N THR A 36 -20.46 -10.02 3.40
CA THR A 36 -19.95 -11.23 2.77
C THR A 36 -18.57 -11.09 2.16
N GLN A 37 -18.07 -9.85 2.03
CA GLN A 37 -16.74 -9.60 1.48
C GLN A 37 -15.65 -9.57 2.53
N ASP A 38 -16.02 -9.56 3.78
CA ASP A 38 -15.15 -9.16 4.87
C ASP A 38 -13.87 -9.97 4.96
N LEU A 39 -14.01 -11.29 4.98
CA LEU A 39 -12.88 -12.15 5.31
C LEU A 39 -11.81 -12.12 4.23
N ASN A 40 -12.21 -12.23 2.97
CA ASN A 40 -11.25 -12.16 1.87
C ASN A 40 -10.61 -10.79 1.79
N ASP A 41 -11.40 -9.72 1.91
CA ASP A 41 -10.87 -8.38 1.84
C ASP A 41 -9.89 -8.11 2.98
N THR A 42 -10.20 -8.59 4.18
CA THR A 42 -9.31 -8.45 5.32
C THR A 42 -7.99 -9.18 5.09
N GLN A 43 -8.04 -10.36 4.49
CA GLN A 43 -6.82 -11.11 4.18
C GLN A 43 -6.03 -10.44 3.06
N ILE A 44 -6.70 -9.97 2.02
CA ILE A 44 -6.04 -9.33 0.88
C ILE A 44 -5.32 -8.08 1.32
N GLN A 45 -5.92 -7.27 2.19
CA GLN A 45 -5.26 -6.05 2.65
C GLN A 45 -3.97 -6.30 3.42
N THR A 46 -3.72 -7.54 3.83
CA THR A 46 -2.44 -7.86 4.48
C THR A 46 -1.30 -8.03 3.49
N VAL A 47 -1.58 -8.10 2.20
CA VAL A 47 -0.55 -8.33 1.17
C VAL A 47 -0.67 -7.40 -0.03
N VAL A 48 -1.74 -6.62 -0.14
CA VAL A 48 -1.96 -5.72 -1.27
C VAL A 48 -2.14 -4.31 -0.76
N GLY A 49 -1.48 -3.36 -1.38
CA GLY A 49 -1.61 -1.97 -0.98
C GLY A 49 -1.23 -0.99 -2.09
N TYR A 50 -1.55 0.26 -1.83
CA TYR A 50 -1.33 1.37 -2.74
C TYR A 50 -0.10 2.15 -2.28
N VAL A 51 0.82 2.43 -3.20
CA VAL A 51 2.02 3.21 -2.88
C VAL A 51 1.62 4.69 -2.84
N VAL A 52 1.58 5.25 -1.64
CA VAL A 52 1.15 6.63 -1.43
C VAL A 52 2.32 7.60 -1.55
N LYS A 53 3.42 7.28 -0.88
CA LYS A 53 4.61 8.13 -0.85
C LYS A 53 5.85 7.25 -0.82
N GLN A 54 6.91 7.74 -1.45
CA GLN A 54 8.22 7.08 -1.40
C GLN A 54 9.23 8.02 -0.77
N GLY A 55 10.17 7.44 -0.03
CA GLY A 55 11.29 8.19 0.50
C GLY A 55 12.26 8.59 -0.60
N PRO A 56 13.12 9.55 -0.31
CA PRO A 56 13.99 10.10 -1.35
C PRO A 56 15.04 9.14 -1.90
N LEU A 57 15.34 8.05 -1.17
CA LEU A 57 16.35 7.08 -1.60
C LEU A 57 15.76 5.80 -2.18
N CYS A 58 14.43 5.72 -2.33
CA CYS A 58 13.80 4.53 -2.90
C CYS A 58 14.38 4.23 -4.28
N TYR A 59 14.87 2.99 -4.44
CA TYR A 59 15.41 2.48 -5.71
C TYR A 59 16.60 3.26 -6.25
N LYS A 60 17.31 3.98 -5.37
CA LYS A 60 18.50 4.73 -5.78
C LYS A 60 19.78 3.89 -5.77
N ASP A 61 19.77 2.73 -5.12
CA ASP A 61 20.93 1.86 -5.08
C ASP A 61 21.01 1.10 -6.41
N THR A 62 21.90 1.55 -7.29
CA THR A 62 22.02 0.99 -8.63
C THR A 62 22.62 -0.40 -8.64
N ASP A 63 23.33 -0.80 -7.61
CA ASP A 63 23.82 -2.18 -7.49
C ASP A 63 22.68 -3.13 -7.17
N LYS A 64 21.75 -2.69 -6.32
CA LYS A 64 20.60 -3.50 -5.93
C LYS A 64 19.47 -3.44 -6.95
N PHE A 65 19.30 -2.28 -7.58
CA PHE A 65 18.23 -2.04 -8.55
C PHE A 65 18.79 -1.58 -9.89
N PRO A 66 19.55 -2.46 -10.57
CA PRO A 66 20.20 -2.04 -11.83
C PRO A 66 19.21 -1.74 -12.95
N ASP A 67 18.01 -2.31 -12.88
CA ASP A 67 16.99 -2.08 -13.91
C ASP A 67 16.02 -0.96 -13.55
N GLY A 68 16.30 -0.22 -12.48
CA GLY A 68 15.47 0.89 -12.06
C GLY A 68 14.43 0.51 -11.01
N PRO A 69 13.49 1.40 -10.75
CA PRO A 69 12.49 1.18 -9.70
C PRO A 69 11.61 -0.03 -9.98
N TRP A 70 11.28 -0.76 -8.90
CA TRP A 70 10.32 -1.85 -9.00
C TRP A 70 8.88 -1.34 -8.99
N CYS A 71 8.66 -0.18 -8.36
CA CYS A 71 7.34 0.46 -8.36
C CYS A 71 7.50 1.96 -8.18
N THR A 72 6.42 2.68 -8.42
CA THR A 72 6.37 4.12 -8.23
C THR A 72 5.13 4.48 -7.42
N GLU A 73 5.05 5.73 -7.00
CA GLU A 73 3.83 6.23 -6.35
C GLU A 73 2.63 6.04 -7.27
N LYS A 74 1.48 5.83 -6.66
CA LYS A 74 0.20 5.62 -7.35
C LYS A 74 0.05 4.25 -8.02
N GLN A 75 0.87 3.29 -7.62
CA GLN A 75 0.73 1.92 -8.10
C GLN A 75 0.26 1.01 -6.98
N TRP A 76 -0.47 -0.04 -7.35
CA TRP A 76 -0.84 -1.11 -6.45
C TRP A 76 0.26 -2.15 -6.44
N VAL A 77 0.59 -2.63 -5.26
CA VAL A 77 1.71 -3.57 -5.09
C VAL A 77 1.31 -4.72 -4.19
N ILE A 78 2.06 -5.81 -4.31
CA ILE A 78 1.95 -6.97 -3.44
C ILE A 78 3.22 -7.06 -2.61
N PHE A 79 3.05 -7.34 -1.32
CA PHE A 79 4.16 -7.48 -0.38
C PHE A 79 3.89 -8.64 0.56
N ALA A 80 4.92 -9.08 1.28
CA ALA A 80 4.77 -10.17 2.24
C ALA A 80 3.92 -9.72 3.42
N ARG A 81 3.10 -10.63 3.93
CA ARG A 81 2.13 -10.33 5.00
C ARG A 81 2.77 -9.66 6.22
N TYR A 82 3.97 -10.06 6.57
CA TYR A 82 4.62 -9.56 7.77
C TYR A 82 5.70 -8.51 7.48
N ALA A 83 5.77 -8.03 6.25
CA ALA A 83 6.76 -7.02 5.88
C ALA A 83 6.41 -5.68 6.48
N GLY A 84 7.44 -4.94 6.86
CA GLY A 84 7.32 -3.56 7.30
C GLY A 84 6.69 -3.37 8.66
N SER A 85 6.40 -2.12 8.94
CA SER A 85 5.79 -1.70 10.20
C SER A 85 4.37 -1.20 9.95
N ARG A 86 3.46 -1.58 10.83
CA ARG A 86 2.06 -1.18 10.75
C ARG A 86 1.77 -0.10 11.77
N PHE A 87 0.92 0.83 11.40
CA PHE A 87 0.45 1.84 12.35
C PHE A 87 -0.89 2.37 11.87
N ARG A 88 -1.59 3.10 12.75
CA ARG A 88 -2.89 3.66 12.42
C ARG A 88 -2.82 5.17 12.46
N ILE A 89 -3.51 5.78 11.52
CA ILE A 89 -3.74 7.21 11.51
C ILE A 89 -5.24 7.45 11.44
N SER A 90 -5.64 8.71 11.55
CA SER A 90 -7.03 9.07 11.29
C SER A 90 -7.35 8.66 9.85
N GLY A 91 -8.30 7.80 9.67
CA GLY A 91 -8.65 7.29 8.34
C GLY A 91 -8.23 5.87 8.08
N GLY A 92 -7.43 5.25 8.94
CA GLY A 92 -7.16 3.83 8.82
C GLY A 92 -5.74 3.41 9.10
N GLU A 93 -5.48 2.16 8.77
CA GLU A 93 -4.16 1.54 8.96
C GLU A 93 -3.26 1.86 7.79
N CYS A 94 -1.98 2.05 8.09
CA CYS A 94 -0.94 2.26 7.09
C CYS A 94 0.21 1.31 7.37
N ARG A 95 1.07 1.14 6.37
CA ARG A 95 2.25 0.29 6.51
C ARG A 95 3.45 0.99 5.87
N ILE A 96 4.61 0.87 6.51
CA ILE A 96 5.85 1.38 5.94
C ILE A 96 6.73 0.19 5.58
N LEU A 97 7.15 0.13 4.33
CA LEU A 97 7.97 -0.94 3.78
C LEU A 97 9.29 -0.39 3.28
N ASN A 98 10.30 -1.26 3.24
CA ASN A 98 11.53 -0.95 2.51
C ASN A 98 11.29 -1.15 1.01
N ASP A 99 12.11 -0.51 0.19
CA ASP A 99 11.96 -0.59 -1.26
C ASP A 99 12.15 -2.01 -1.82
N ASP A 100 12.91 -2.85 -1.14
CA ASP A 100 13.14 -4.23 -1.58
C ASP A 100 12.10 -5.23 -1.04
N GLU A 101 11.08 -4.75 -0.38
CA GLU A 101 10.02 -5.62 0.17
C GLU A 101 8.82 -5.75 -0.76
N ILE A 102 8.87 -5.15 -1.93
CA ILE A 102 7.79 -5.26 -2.92
C ILE A 102 7.98 -6.53 -3.73
N LEU A 103 6.96 -7.36 -3.76
CA LEU A 103 6.99 -8.63 -4.48
C LEU A 103 6.50 -8.52 -5.91
N ALA A 104 5.51 -7.66 -6.15
CA ALA A 104 4.92 -7.50 -7.47
C ALA A 104 4.17 -6.19 -7.58
N VAL A 105 3.92 -5.75 -8.81
CA VAL A 105 3.05 -4.62 -9.12
C VAL A 105 1.84 -5.17 -9.86
N ILE A 106 0.66 -4.68 -9.50
CA ILE A 106 -0.59 -5.10 -10.14
C ILE A 106 -1.35 -3.87 -10.63
N ASP A 107 -2.18 -4.04 -11.64
CA ASP A 107 -2.97 -2.94 -12.18
C ASP A 107 -4.20 -2.65 -11.33
N ASP A 108 -4.87 -3.70 -10.88
CA ASP A 108 -6.13 -3.58 -10.16
C ASP A 108 -6.12 -4.55 -8.99
N PRO A 109 -6.26 -4.05 -7.75
CA PRO A 109 -6.26 -4.93 -6.59
C PRO A 109 -7.41 -5.94 -6.60
N GLU A 110 -8.48 -5.65 -7.32
CA GLU A 110 -9.61 -6.56 -7.42
C GLU A 110 -9.29 -7.80 -8.28
N ASP A 111 -8.18 -7.78 -9.01
CA ASP A 111 -7.72 -8.98 -9.72
C ASP A 111 -7.24 -10.07 -8.77
N ILE A 112 -6.94 -9.71 -7.53
CA ILE A 112 -6.54 -10.68 -6.51
C ILE A 112 -7.81 -11.20 -5.85
N LEU A 113 -8.17 -12.42 -6.14
CA LEU A 113 -9.44 -12.99 -5.68
C LEU A 113 -9.34 -13.66 -4.32
N SER A 114 -8.18 -14.21 -4.00
CA SER A 114 -7.93 -14.84 -2.70
C SER A 114 -6.44 -15.01 -2.49
N LEU A 115 -6.08 -15.31 -1.27
CA LEU A 115 -4.68 -15.59 -0.93
C LEU A 115 -4.38 -17.07 -1.06
#